data_6beeca7c84518e64f8f353e41a22eef4
#
_entry.id   6beeca7c84518e64f8f353e41a22eef4
#
_cell.length_a   1.000
_cell.length_b   1.000
_cell.length_c   1.000
_cell.angle_alpha   90.00
_cell.angle_beta   90.00
_cell.angle_gamma   90.00
#
_symmetry.space_group_name_H-M   'P 1'
#
loop_
_entity.id
_entity.type
_entity.pdbx_description
1 polymer ?
#
loop_
_entity_poly.entity_id
_entity_poly.type
_entity_poly.pdbx_seq_one_letter_code
_entity_poly.pdbx_strand_id
1 'polypeptide(L)'
;MRESWQNNSAWDGAQEEAMRFFTKKRNAPRYEAGELFFCREAQGRQIADRISEMIKSPYEKEGGAVRFQCQGVEFSFAAFGIEDEGEARIYARQELSGVKGYLRNLETAHGNVKRHLLYTIEQCGSVVRVHYSFSRKSERADREKILLAENRMNEILKELRGVRTKGGSALAGPDGRMILDDNGNSKVKNYLPLLEERSQEEGPEEKAFLKEALARRKKSVMQLRRRQIYTPLSLPVIETEREADRRAKHQICGRAAALLTVSLYSECLLGEGMTPSEAGAFVRDIAGRFRAEEFFSPSEKAYLRDGCPDYRTQIQFSWQYENLYVMEWALGLFERLDWPENICSVEECAAKIREFCSLEEFERSVSLRPERELLDAADLYYRLHWACRDAAANGYPLPEKVLPEAAAERRRGLFWAAGCRTAPGETPGGTLEGDGWDQTDLTI
;
A
#
# COMPACT_ATOMS: atom_id res chain seq x y z
N MET A 1 5.32 15.02 28.62
CA MET A 1 5.93 14.40 27.42
C MET A 1 7.12 15.22 26.83
N ARG A 2 7.24 16.52 27.09
CA ARG A 2 8.45 17.32 26.71
C ARG A 2 9.72 16.93 27.48
N GLU A 3 9.61 16.41 28.68
CA GLU A 3 10.76 16.09 29.55
C GLU A 3 11.39 14.70 29.31
N SER A 4 10.66 13.75 28.71
CA SER A 4 11.18 12.39 28.47
C SER A 4 12.17 12.26 27.31
N TRP A 5 12.28 13.29 26.47
CA TRP A 5 13.23 13.32 25.35
C TRP A 5 14.58 13.97 25.71
N GLN A 6 14.68 14.59 26.87
CA GLN A 6 15.89 15.32 27.29
C GLN A 6 16.74 14.59 28.34
N ASN A 7 16.21 13.55 29.02
CA ASN A 7 16.92 12.90 30.12
C ASN A 7 17.00 11.38 29.91
N ASN A 8 18.05 10.91 29.27
CA ASN A 8 18.50 9.53 29.39
C ASN A 8 19.98 9.52 29.76
N SER A 9 20.24 9.55 31.08
CA SER A 9 21.55 9.68 31.74
C SER A 9 22.51 8.48 31.61
N ALA A 10 22.12 7.43 30.88
CA ALA A 10 22.96 6.25 30.70
C ALA A 10 24.06 6.41 29.61
N TRP A 11 24.02 7.52 28.83
CA TRP A 11 24.97 7.78 27.74
C TRP A 11 25.93 8.94 27.99
N ASP A 12 25.85 9.59 29.15
CA ASP A 12 26.72 10.69 29.49
C ASP A 12 28.21 10.28 29.53
N GLY A 13 28.50 9.01 29.88
CA GLY A 13 29.87 8.52 29.96
C GLY A 13 30.61 8.47 28.63
N ALA A 14 29.97 8.01 27.57
CA ALA A 14 30.57 7.96 26.21
C ALA A 14 30.60 9.35 25.54
N GLN A 15 29.65 10.24 25.91
CA GLN A 15 29.66 11.64 25.46
C GLN A 15 30.73 12.46 26.16
N GLU A 16 31.02 12.23 27.45
CA GLU A 16 32.09 12.94 28.16
C GLU A 16 33.45 12.60 27.59
N GLU A 17 33.73 11.36 27.22
CA GLU A 17 34.99 10.97 26.59
C GLU A 17 35.15 11.55 25.20
N ALA A 18 34.09 11.55 24.38
CA ALA A 18 34.10 12.17 23.05
C ALA A 18 34.18 13.70 23.08
N MET A 19 33.63 14.36 24.12
CA MET A 19 33.75 15.81 24.31
C MET A 19 35.13 16.24 24.85
N ARG A 20 35.86 15.39 25.54
CA ARG A 20 37.21 15.72 26.08
C ARG A 20 38.25 15.97 25.00
N PHE A 21 38.08 15.50 23.79
CA PHE A 21 39.04 15.75 22.69
C PHE A 21 38.94 17.16 22.06
N PHE A 22 37.85 17.90 22.24
CA PHE A 22 37.67 19.24 21.65
C PHE A 22 37.77 20.40 22.65
N THR A 23 38.02 20.15 23.93
CA THR A 23 38.12 21.22 24.92
C THR A 23 39.56 21.75 25.14
N LYS A 24 40.08 22.47 24.14
CA LYS A 24 41.15 23.45 24.38
C LYS A 24 41.18 24.56 23.33
N LYS A 25 40.16 25.42 23.27
CA LYS A 25 40.29 26.84 22.93
C LYS A 25 39.06 27.62 23.41
N ARG A 26 39.35 28.75 24.10
CA ARG A 26 38.38 29.57 24.84
C ARG A 26 37.31 30.24 24.00
N ASN A 27 36.06 30.12 24.38
CA ASN A 27 35.06 31.19 24.61
C ASN A 27 34.58 32.06 23.43
N ALA A 28 34.37 31.54 22.25
CA ALA A 28 33.33 32.11 21.38
C ALA A 28 32.02 31.32 21.65
N PRO A 29 30.86 31.98 21.80
CA PRO A 29 29.59 31.26 21.96
C PRO A 29 29.38 30.30 20.77
N ARG A 30 29.10 29.04 21.05
CA ARG A 30 28.85 28.03 20.00
C ARG A 30 27.34 27.91 19.77
N TYR A 31 26.98 27.68 18.53
CA TYR A 31 25.67 27.18 18.15
C TYR A 31 25.77 25.68 18.05
N GLU A 32 24.80 24.99 18.63
CA GLU A 32 24.71 23.52 18.59
C GLU A 32 23.28 23.12 18.33
N ALA A 33 23.08 22.11 17.48
CA ALA A 33 21.78 21.53 17.21
C ALA A 33 21.93 20.05 16.92
N GLY A 34 20.88 19.30 17.27
CA GLY A 34 20.80 17.86 17.03
C GLY A 34 19.49 17.48 16.38
N GLU A 35 19.53 16.46 15.52
CA GLU A 35 18.40 15.88 14.84
C GLU A 35 18.55 14.36 14.77
N LEU A 36 17.44 13.66 14.50
CA LEU A 36 17.43 12.24 14.23
C LEU A 36 17.05 11.99 12.77
N PHE A 37 17.79 11.09 12.12
CA PHE A 37 17.39 10.55 10.82
C PHE A 37 16.87 9.13 11.04
N PHE A 38 15.77 8.80 10.41
CA PHE A 38 15.21 7.45 10.34
C PHE A 38 15.44 6.92 8.94
N CYS A 39 16.25 5.88 8.82
CA CYS A 39 16.74 5.36 7.53
C CYS A 39 16.40 3.89 7.35
N ARG A 40 16.33 3.44 6.10
CA ARG A 40 15.92 2.06 5.77
C ARG A 40 16.97 1.01 6.09
N GLU A 41 18.25 1.35 5.92
CA GLU A 41 19.35 0.44 6.19
C GLU A 41 19.28 -0.10 7.63
N ALA A 42 19.47 -1.39 7.80
CA ALA A 42 19.30 -2.05 9.11
C ALA A 42 20.57 -2.11 9.96
N GLN A 43 21.73 -1.81 9.36
CA GLN A 43 23.04 -1.83 10.01
C GLN A 43 23.65 -0.42 10.06
N GLY A 44 23.97 0.05 11.26
CA GLY A 44 24.56 1.38 11.47
C GLY A 44 25.90 1.56 10.76
N ARG A 45 26.73 0.50 10.70
CA ARG A 45 28.02 0.53 10.00
C ARG A 45 27.87 0.81 8.50
N GLN A 46 26.90 0.21 7.84
CA GLN A 46 26.63 0.44 6.41
C GLN A 46 26.20 1.89 6.14
N ILE A 47 25.44 2.48 7.05
CA ILE A 47 25.07 3.90 6.98
C ILE A 47 26.33 4.78 7.12
N ALA A 48 27.20 4.48 8.09
CA ALA A 48 28.45 5.22 8.28
C ALA A 48 29.35 5.11 7.04
N ASP A 49 29.41 3.95 6.39
CA ASP A 49 30.13 3.75 5.11
C ASP A 49 29.57 4.66 4.03
N ARG A 50 28.27 4.66 3.80
CA ARG A 50 27.57 5.52 2.82
C ARG A 50 27.80 7.02 3.10
N ILE A 51 27.69 7.43 4.36
CA ILE A 51 27.97 8.83 4.74
C ILE A 51 29.42 9.19 4.40
N SER A 52 30.36 8.31 4.72
CA SER A 52 31.80 8.53 4.45
C SER A 52 32.10 8.68 2.96
N GLU A 53 31.47 7.92 2.09
CA GLU A 53 31.60 7.99 0.64
C GLU A 53 31.14 9.35 0.06
N MET A 54 30.21 10.02 0.73
CA MET A 54 29.69 11.32 0.32
C MET A 54 30.57 12.49 0.76
N ILE A 55 31.52 12.26 1.68
CA ILE A 55 32.33 13.32 2.28
C ILE A 55 33.58 13.54 1.44
N LYS A 56 33.74 14.77 0.92
CA LYS A 56 34.91 15.20 0.13
C LYS A 56 36.02 15.84 0.96
N SER A 57 35.76 16.12 2.23
CA SER A 57 36.71 16.69 3.20
C SER A 57 37.32 15.60 4.07
N PRO A 58 38.43 15.86 4.78
CA PRO A 58 38.92 14.95 5.78
C PRO A 58 37.83 14.60 6.83
N TYR A 59 37.74 13.33 7.19
CA TYR A 59 36.78 12.84 8.17
C TYR A 59 37.40 11.79 9.09
N GLU A 60 36.80 11.63 10.27
CA GLU A 60 37.07 10.56 11.19
C GLU A 60 35.90 9.58 11.16
N LYS A 61 36.19 8.29 11.16
CA LYS A 61 35.18 7.22 11.20
C LYS A 61 35.57 6.16 12.21
N GLU A 62 34.66 5.84 13.12
CA GLU A 62 34.80 4.80 14.12
C GLU A 62 33.48 4.04 14.25
N GLY A 63 33.49 2.76 13.91
CA GLY A 63 32.27 1.96 13.95
C GLY A 63 31.11 2.56 13.14
N GLY A 64 30.02 2.88 13.80
CA GLY A 64 28.83 3.55 13.25
C GLY A 64 28.90 5.08 13.27
N ALA A 65 30.01 5.68 13.71
CA ALA A 65 30.15 7.13 13.84
C ALA A 65 31.04 7.73 12.74
N VAL A 66 30.64 8.90 12.24
CA VAL A 66 31.39 9.69 11.22
C VAL A 66 31.40 11.15 11.65
N ARG A 67 32.58 11.76 11.67
CA ARG A 67 32.77 13.17 12.01
C ARG A 67 33.55 13.89 10.90
N PHE A 68 33.13 15.07 10.55
CA PHE A 68 33.82 15.91 9.54
C PHE A 68 33.51 17.39 9.72
N GLN A 69 34.30 18.19 9.10
CA GLN A 69 34.10 19.66 9.07
C GLN A 69 33.86 20.13 7.63
N CYS A 70 32.86 20.98 7.44
CA CYS A 70 32.53 21.56 6.16
C CYS A 70 32.27 23.07 6.35
N GLN A 71 33.07 23.93 5.69
CA GLN A 71 32.93 25.39 5.71
C GLN A 71 32.75 25.98 7.14
N GLY A 72 33.50 25.45 8.10
CA GLY A 72 33.45 25.89 9.49
C GLY A 72 32.24 25.48 10.29
N VAL A 73 31.50 24.49 9.80
CA VAL A 73 30.48 23.72 10.52
C VAL A 73 31.04 22.33 10.80
N GLU A 74 31.00 21.90 12.04
CA GLU A 74 31.39 20.57 12.47
C GLU A 74 30.14 19.67 12.49
N PHE A 75 30.25 18.48 11.93
CA PHE A 75 29.19 17.49 11.89
C PHE A 75 29.62 16.20 12.59
N SER A 76 28.71 15.61 13.33
CA SER A 76 28.85 14.27 13.90
C SER A 76 27.58 13.47 13.60
N PHE A 77 27.75 12.31 12.99
CA PHE A 77 26.71 11.33 12.70
C PHE A 77 27.03 10.07 13.49
N ALA A 78 26.07 9.54 14.22
CA ALA A 78 26.18 8.26 14.91
C ALA A 78 24.96 7.39 14.51
N ALA A 79 25.24 6.34 13.77
CA ALA A 79 24.22 5.46 13.20
C ALA A 79 24.06 4.18 14.03
N PHE A 80 22.81 3.78 14.27
CA PHE A 80 22.39 2.65 15.07
C PHE A 80 21.34 1.85 14.30
N GLY A 81 21.59 0.56 14.08
CA GLY A 81 20.71 -0.31 13.31
C GLY A 81 20.01 -1.36 14.16
N ILE A 82 18.86 -1.83 13.71
CA ILE A 82 18.11 -2.92 14.38
C ILE A 82 18.82 -4.28 14.25
N GLU A 83 19.75 -4.41 13.32
CA GLU A 83 20.62 -5.59 13.12
C GLU A 83 21.99 -5.45 13.77
N ASP A 84 22.30 -4.30 14.39
CA ASP A 84 23.50 -4.14 15.20
C ASP A 84 23.42 -4.98 16.47
N GLU A 85 24.53 -5.12 17.18
CA GLU A 85 24.61 -5.84 18.45
C GLU A 85 24.48 -4.90 19.65
N GLY A 86 24.15 -5.48 20.81
CA GLY A 86 24.17 -4.79 22.10
C GLY A 86 23.29 -3.55 22.18
N GLU A 87 23.83 -2.50 22.76
CA GLU A 87 23.12 -1.23 23.04
C GLU A 87 22.69 -0.49 21.78
N ALA A 88 23.44 -0.59 20.70
CA ALA A 88 23.11 0.06 19.44
C ALA A 88 21.76 -0.42 18.87
N ARG A 89 21.52 -1.73 18.92
CA ARG A 89 20.24 -2.33 18.53
C ARG A 89 19.10 -1.89 19.45
N ILE A 90 19.34 -1.87 20.74
CA ILE A 90 18.33 -1.45 21.73
C ILE A 90 17.92 -0.01 21.46
N TYR A 91 18.89 0.88 21.30
CA TYR A 91 18.66 2.29 20.99
C TYR A 91 17.84 2.46 19.70
N ALA A 92 18.26 1.83 18.61
CA ALA A 92 17.55 1.93 17.33
C ALA A 92 16.07 1.49 17.45
N ARG A 93 15.81 0.37 18.13
CA ARG A 93 14.45 -0.12 18.36
C ARG A 93 13.62 0.80 19.24
N GLN A 94 14.19 1.37 20.27
CA GLN A 94 13.50 2.31 21.16
C GLN A 94 13.09 3.58 20.42
N GLU A 95 13.99 4.21 19.67
CA GLU A 95 13.70 5.43 18.92
C GLU A 95 12.66 5.18 17.79
N LEU A 96 12.82 4.09 17.04
CA LEU A 96 11.83 3.71 16.01
C LEU A 96 10.45 3.41 16.60
N SER A 97 10.40 2.76 17.77
CA SER A 97 9.15 2.51 18.49
C SER A 97 8.54 3.81 19.01
N GLY A 98 9.39 4.70 19.55
CA GLY A 98 8.98 6.01 20.06
C GLY A 98 8.33 6.88 19.01
N VAL A 99 8.97 7.03 17.83
CA VAL A 99 8.42 7.84 16.72
C VAL A 99 7.15 7.23 16.14
N LYS A 100 7.03 5.89 16.06
CA LYS A 100 5.79 5.21 15.67
C LYS A 100 4.65 5.50 16.65
N GLY A 101 4.93 5.36 17.95
CA GLY A 101 3.97 5.66 19.01
C GLY A 101 3.52 7.13 18.99
N TYR A 102 4.47 8.05 18.82
CA TYR A 102 4.19 9.48 18.67
C TYR A 102 3.26 9.74 17.48
N LEU A 103 3.60 9.23 16.28
CA LEU A 103 2.79 9.42 15.08
C LEU A 103 1.39 8.81 15.20
N ARG A 104 1.25 7.64 15.81
CA ARG A 104 -0.07 7.01 16.00
C ARG A 104 -1.00 7.87 16.84
N ASN A 105 -0.48 8.54 17.85
CA ASN A 105 -1.24 9.39 18.76
C ASN A 105 -1.37 10.85 18.31
N LEU A 106 -0.65 11.27 17.27
CA LEU A 106 -0.71 12.65 16.79
C LEU A 106 -2.05 12.91 16.09
N GLU A 107 -2.81 13.85 16.60
CA GLU A 107 -4.04 14.32 15.94
C GLU A 107 -3.70 15.18 14.74
N THR A 108 -4.36 14.95 13.59
CA THR A 108 -4.10 15.69 12.37
C THR A 108 -5.28 15.60 11.40
N ALA A 109 -5.54 16.68 10.66
CA ALA A 109 -6.44 16.68 9.52
C ALA A 109 -5.80 16.01 8.26
N HIS A 110 -4.48 15.71 8.29
CA HIS A 110 -3.72 15.13 7.19
C HIS A 110 -3.53 13.61 7.36
N GLY A 111 -4.62 12.86 7.55
CA GLY A 111 -4.60 11.42 7.85
C GLY A 111 -3.83 10.58 6.83
N ASN A 112 -3.95 10.87 5.53
CA ASN A 112 -3.19 10.19 4.48
C ASN A 112 -1.68 10.45 4.59
N VAL A 113 -1.26 11.68 4.90
CA VAL A 113 0.16 12.02 5.10
C VAL A 113 0.70 11.28 6.31
N LYS A 114 -0.04 11.28 7.44
CA LYS A 114 0.30 10.55 8.66
C LYS A 114 0.47 9.06 8.40
N ARG A 115 -0.48 8.43 7.71
CA ARG A 115 -0.45 7.01 7.35
C ARG A 115 0.80 6.67 6.53
N HIS A 116 1.04 7.41 5.46
CA HIS A 116 2.19 7.17 4.58
C HIS A 116 3.53 7.44 5.28
N LEU A 117 3.57 8.39 6.22
CA LEU A 117 4.73 8.62 7.05
C LEU A 117 4.98 7.46 8.02
N LEU A 118 3.92 6.90 8.62
CA LEU A 118 4.02 5.69 9.44
C LEU A 118 4.60 4.52 8.64
N TYR A 119 4.11 4.25 7.43
CA TYR A 119 4.70 3.23 6.55
C TYR A 119 6.18 3.49 6.25
N THR A 120 6.58 4.76 6.05
CA THR A 120 7.99 5.08 5.87
C THR A 120 8.81 4.72 7.09
N ILE A 121 8.33 5.06 8.29
CA ILE A 121 9.02 4.76 9.55
C ILE A 121 9.01 3.24 9.83
N GLU A 122 7.96 2.52 9.47
CA GLU A 122 7.90 1.06 9.62
C GLU A 122 8.94 0.33 8.76
N GLN A 123 9.30 0.91 7.63
CA GLN A 123 10.36 0.42 6.76
C GLN A 123 11.77 0.83 7.20
N CYS A 124 11.91 1.69 8.21
CA CYS A 124 13.20 2.09 8.72
C CYS A 124 13.80 1.00 9.62
N GLY A 125 15.06 0.66 9.35
CA GLY A 125 15.86 -0.28 10.13
C GLY A 125 16.92 0.39 11.00
N SER A 126 17.07 1.73 10.92
CA SER A 126 18.10 2.44 11.68
C SER A 126 17.70 3.86 12.03
N VAL A 127 18.41 4.37 13.04
CA VAL A 127 18.35 5.75 13.49
C VAL A 127 19.76 6.33 13.46
N VAL A 128 19.90 7.52 12.89
CA VAL A 128 21.16 8.26 12.90
C VAL A 128 20.98 9.50 13.76
N ARG A 129 21.76 9.59 14.84
CA ARG A 129 21.86 10.82 15.62
C ARG A 129 22.80 11.77 14.91
N VAL A 130 22.28 12.92 14.54
CA VAL A 130 23.05 13.98 13.88
C VAL A 130 23.22 15.12 14.84
N HIS A 131 24.46 15.57 14.99
CA HIS A 131 24.79 16.78 15.72
C HIS A 131 25.65 17.68 14.82
N TYR A 132 25.36 18.98 14.81
CA TYR A 132 26.20 19.94 14.16
C TYR A 132 26.43 21.19 15.02
N SER A 133 27.60 21.77 14.89
CA SER A 133 27.98 22.92 15.69
C SER A 133 28.94 23.88 14.93
N PHE A 134 28.92 25.13 15.33
CA PHE A 134 29.84 26.15 14.79
C PHE A 134 30.02 27.31 15.79
N SER A 135 31.14 28.04 15.69
CA SER A 135 31.35 29.25 16.45
C SER A 135 30.48 30.37 15.91
N ARG A 136 29.69 31.00 16.79
CA ARG A 136 28.82 32.12 16.44
C ARG A 136 29.66 33.37 16.14
N LYS A 137 29.21 34.15 15.16
CA LYS A 137 29.89 35.40 14.75
C LYS A 137 28.93 36.58 14.68
N SER A 138 27.92 36.46 13.84
CA SER A 138 26.86 37.44 13.66
C SER A 138 25.61 36.73 13.23
N GLU A 139 24.46 37.36 13.43
CA GLU A 139 23.16 36.77 13.09
C GLU A 139 23.10 36.34 11.59
N ARG A 140 23.63 37.16 10.69
CA ARG A 140 23.68 36.83 9.26
C ARG A 140 24.59 35.62 8.99
N ALA A 141 25.81 35.62 9.52
CA ALA A 141 26.75 34.52 9.33
C ALA A 141 26.25 33.22 9.99
N ASP A 142 25.57 33.32 11.11
CA ASP A 142 24.99 32.18 11.79
C ASP A 142 23.83 31.57 10.96
N ARG A 143 22.96 32.40 10.37
CA ARG A 143 21.92 31.95 9.42
C ARG A 143 22.48 31.25 8.19
N GLU A 144 23.55 31.78 7.61
CA GLU A 144 24.24 31.16 6.46
C GLU A 144 24.79 29.76 6.82
N LYS A 145 25.34 29.59 8.02
CA LYS A 145 25.84 28.31 8.51
C LYS A 145 24.73 27.31 8.82
N ILE A 146 23.63 27.79 9.40
CA ILE A 146 22.45 26.93 9.61
C ILE A 146 21.91 26.42 8.26
N LEU A 147 21.77 27.28 7.28
CA LEU A 147 21.31 26.88 5.94
C LEU A 147 22.26 25.89 5.27
N LEU A 148 23.58 26.10 5.42
CA LEU A 148 24.58 25.16 4.93
C LEU A 148 24.44 23.80 5.62
N ALA A 149 24.25 23.76 6.94
CA ALA A 149 24.05 22.54 7.69
C ALA A 149 22.77 21.81 7.24
N GLU A 150 21.65 22.54 7.10
CA GLU A 150 20.40 21.96 6.60
C GLU A 150 20.55 21.36 5.20
N ASN A 151 21.18 22.08 4.27
CA ASN A 151 21.41 21.59 2.91
C ASN A 151 22.27 20.31 2.92
N ARG A 152 23.34 20.28 3.71
CA ARG A 152 24.21 19.11 3.81
C ARG A 152 23.49 17.90 4.43
N MET A 153 22.68 18.12 5.47
CA MET A 153 21.85 17.07 6.06
C MET A 153 20.81 16.55 5.07
N ASN A 154 20.18 17.41 4.28
CA ASN A 154 19.22 17.02 3.26
C ASN A 154 19.86 16.19 2.15
N GLU A 155 21.08 16.54 1.68
CA GLU A 155 21.85 15.75 0.71
C GLU A 155 22.11 14.34 1.24
N ILE A 156 22.62 14.23 2.47
CA ILE A 156 22.91 12.94 3.11
C ILE A 156 21.62 12.13 3.29
N LEU A 157 20.56 12.77 3.79
CA LEU A 157 19.27 12.09 4.01
C LEU A 157 18.66 11.56 2.71
N LYS A 158 18.84 12.27 1.60
CA LYS A 158 18.38 11.85 0.28
C LYS A 158 19.02 10.53 -0.16
N GLU A 159 20.34 10.41 0.03
CA GLU A 159 21.06 9.17 -0.27
C GLU A 159 20.69 8.03 0.67
N LEU A 160 20.42 8.35 1.94
CA LEU A 160 19.99 7.37 2.94
C LEU A 160 18.49 7.01 2.81
N ARG A 161 17.75 7.69 1.93
CA ARG A 161 16.32 7.44 1.64
C ARG A 161 15.46 7.47 2.91
N GLY A 162 15.71 8.43 3.79
CA GLY A 162 15.09 8.53 5.11
C GLY A 162 14.21 9.78 5.30
N VAL A 163 13.76 9.95 6.53
CA VAL A 163 13.13 11.17 7.06
C VAL A 163 13.90 11.64 8.29
N ARG A 164 13.79 12.92 8.63
CA ARG A 164 14.51 13.50 9.78
C ARG A 164 13.57 14.27 10.70
N THR A 165 13.96 14.40 11.97
CA THR A 165 13.35 15.41 12.84
C THR A 165 13.84 16.80 12.42
N LYS A 166 13.01 17.82 12.64
CA LYS A 166 13.36 19.21 12.40
C LYS A 166 12.78 20.10 13.50
N GLY A 167 13.64 20.80 14.20
CA GLY A 167 13.20 21.71 15.24
C GLY A 167 12.45 21.06 16.40
N GLY A 168 12.80 19.82 16.75
CA GLY A 168 12.18 19.02 17.82
C GLY A 168 11.47 17.78 17.27
N SER A 169 10.13 17.70 17.37
CA SER A 169 9.33 16.53 16.98
C SER A 169 8.72 16.59 15.56
N ALA A 170 8.84 17.71 14.86
CA ALA A 170 8.41 17.81 13.47
C ALA A 170 9.23 16.88 12.57
N LEU A 171 8.60 16.24 11.58
CA LEU A 171 9.26 15.36 10.63
C LEU A 171 9.33 16.00 9.24
N ALA A 172 10.51 15.93 8.63
CA ALA A 172 10.81 16.50 7.33
C ALA A 172 11.43 15.48 6.37
N GLY A 173 11.18 15.66 5.09
CA GLY A 173 11.77 14.85 4.03
C GLY A 173 13.17 15.31 3.61
N PRO A 174 13.79 14.58 2.65
CA PRO A 174 15.12 14.95 2.12
C PRO A 174 15.16 16.28 1.35
N ASP A 175 14.02 16.82 0.96
CA ASP A 175 13.88 18.14 0.36
C ASP A 175 13.78 19.28 1.39
N GLY A 176 13.89 18.95 2.69
CA GLY A 176 13.77 19.87 3.81
C GLY A 176 12.35 20.35 4.10
N ARG A 177 11.33 19.88 3.32
CA ARG A 177 9.94 20.23 3.57
C ARG A 177 9.42 19.47 4.78
N MET A 178 8.69 20.17 5.64
CA MET A 178 8.01 19.57 6.76
C MET A 178 6.87 18.70 6.25
N ILE A 179 6.94 17.40 6.60
CA ILE A 179 5.91 16.41 6.27
C ILE A 179 4.79 16.52 7.29
N LEU A 180 5.13 16.57 8.59
CA LEU A 180 4.17 16.69 9.69
C LEU A 180 4.83 17.34 10.90
N ASP A 181 4.20 18.35 11.47
CA ASP A 181 4.68 18.99 12.71
C ASP A 181 4.00 18.42 13.96
N ASP A 182 4.41 18.92 15.13
CA ASP A 182 3.91 18.50 16.44
C ASP A 182 2.46 18.94 16.73
N ASN A 183 1.90 19.83 15.91
CA ASN A 183 0.50 20.25 15.96
C ASN A 183 -0.34 19.53 14.89
N GLY A 184 0.22 18.56 14.18
CA GLY A 184 -0.45 17.83 13.13
C GLY A 184 -0.61 18.59 11.81
N ASN A 185 0.09 19.72 11.61
CA ASN A 185 0.06 20.45 10.35
C ASN A 185 1.05 19.86 9.34
N SER A 186 0.73 19.97 8.05
CA SER A 186 1.57 19.51 6.95
C SER A 186 1.82 20.61 5.94
N LYS A 187 3.06 20.70 5.44
CA LYS A 187 3.43 21.54 4.29
C LYS A 187 3.43 20.80 2.96
N VAL A 188 3.13 19.51 3.00
CA VAL A 188 2.97 18.67 1.81
C VAL A 188 1.51 18.23 1.67
N LYS A 189 0.95 18.36 0.47
CA LYS A 189 -0.42 17.89 0.21
C LYS A 189 -0.48 16.36 0.17
N ASN A 190 0.55 15.75 -0.43
CA ASN A 190 0.66 14.31 -0.61
C ASN A 190 2.07 13.87 -0.27
N TYR A 191 2.19 12.82 0.49
CA TYR A 191 3.44 12.15 0.82
C TYR A 191 3.28 10.67 0.54
N LEU A 192 4.21 10.07 -0.18
CA LEU A 192 4.22 8.63 -0.44
C LEU A 192 5.58 8.05 -0.04
N PRO A 193 5.61 6.92 0.65
CA PRO A 193 6.85 6.20 0.92
C PRO A 193 7.61 5.93 -0.37
N LEU A 194 8.93 5.93 -0.31
CA LEU A 194 9.75 5.48 -1.43
C LEU A 194 9.47 4.00 -1.71
N LEU A 195 9.44 3.63 -2.99
CA LEU A 195 9.34 2.22 -3.37
C LEU A 195 10.57 1.47 -2.86
N GLU A 196 10.33 0.33 -2.23
CA GLU A 196 11.40 -0.61 -1.93
C GLU A 196 11.87 -1.25 -3.24
N GLU A 197 13.16 -1.13 -3.52
CA GLU A 197 13.84 -2.06 -4.43
C GLU A 197 14.37 -3.21 -3.55
N ARG A 198 13.49 -4.01 -2.96
CA ARG A 198 13.94 -5.30 -2.45
C ARG A 198 14.28 -6.15 -3.67
N SER A 199 15.56 -6.40 -3.85
CA SER A 199 15.99 -7.65 -4.45
C SER A 199 15.53 -8.75 -3.48
N GLN A 200 14.35 -9.34 -3.70
CA GLN A 200 14.14 -10.68 -3.21
C GLN A 200 15.32 -11.46 -3.77
N GLU A 201 16.04 -12.15 -2.92
CA GLU A 201 17.11 -13.08 -3.31
C GLU A 201 16.47 -14.35 -3.92
N GLU A 202 15.65 -14.15 -4.96
CA GLU A 202 15.14 -15.21 -5.79
C GLU A 202 16.27 -15.69 -6.69
N GLY A 203 16.40 -16.97 -6.84
CA GLY A 203 17.38 -17.56 -7.75
C GLY A 203 17.21 -17.05 -9.19
N PRO A 204 18.24 -17.10 -10.04
CA PRO A 204 18.16 -16.59 -11.42
C PRO A 204 17.03 -17.24 -12.24
N GLU A 205 16.75 -18.53 -12.01
CA GLU A 205 15.69 -19.28 -12.69
C GLU A 205 14.29 -18.84 -12.18
N GLU A 206 14.13 -18.67 -10.88
CA GLU A 206 12.89 -18.20 -10.25
C GLU A 206 12.56 -16.76 -10.68
N LYS A 207 13.58 -15.88 -10.77
CA LYS A 207 13.42 -14.52 -11.33
C LYS A 207 12.96 -14.52 -12.78
N ALA A 208 13.45 -15.47 -13.59
CA ALA A 208 13.03 -15.59 -14.99
C ALA A 208 11.56 -16.03 -15.11
N PHE A 209 11.14 -16.97 -14.26
CA PHE A 209 9.76 -17.48 -14.21
C PHE A 209 8.78 -16.41 -13.74
N LEU A 210 9.10 -15.68 -12.68
CA LEU A 210 8.24 -14.64 -12.09
C LEU A 210 8.35 -13.28 -12.79
N LYS A 211 9.21 -13.13 -13.79
CA LYS A 211 9.51 -11.83 -14.43
C LYS A 211 8.25 -11.08 -14.88
N GLU A 212 7.30 -11.80 -15.44
CA GLU A 212 6.03 -11.24 -15.90
C GLU A 212 5.17 -10.76 -14.73
N ALA A 213 4.98 -11.60 -13.71
CA ALA A 213 4.20 -11.27 -12.51
C ALA A 213 4.81 -10.09 -11.73
N LEU A 214 6.15 -10.02 -11.63
CA LEU A 214 6.88 -8.91 -11.05
C LEU A 214 6.69 -7.60 -11.85
N ALA A 215 6.70 -7.68 -13.17
CA ALA A 215 6.46 -6.54 -14.04
C ALA A 215 5.01 -6.02 -13.90
N ARG A 216 4.04 -6.94 -13.82
CA ARG A 216 2.63 -6.66 -13.55
C ARG A 216 2.45 -5.94 -12.21
N ARG A 217 3.02 -6.49 -11.12
CA ARG A 217 3.05 -5.86 -9.80
C ARG A 217 3.57 -4.44 -9.86
N LYS A 218 4.72 -4.23 -10.51
CA LYS A 218 5.31 -2.89 -10.67
C LYS A 218 4.38 -1.94 -11.42
N LYS A 219 3.73 -2.41 -12.49
CA LYS A 219 2.74 -1.63 -13.26
C LYS A 219 1.57 -1.19 -12.39
N SER A 220 0.96 -2.10 -11.64
CA SER A 220 -0.17 -1.82 -10.74
C SER A 220 0.23 -0.85 -9.62
N VAL A 221 1.36 -1.09 -8.95
CA VAL A 221 1.87 -0.20 -7.90
C VAL A 221 2.10 1.21 -8.46
N MET A 222 2.69 1.35 -9.65
CA MET A 222 2.92 2.67 -10.25
C MET A 222 1.61 3.36 -10.64
N GLN A 223 0.60 2.61 -11.09
CA GLN A 223 -0.73 3.14 -11.40
C GLN A 223 -1.42 3.66 -10.14
N LEU A 224 -1.37 2.90 -9.04
CA LEU A 224 -1.91 3.30 -7.73
C LEU A 224 -1.18 4.52 -7.16
N ARG A 225 0.14 4.56 -7.25
CA ARG A 225 0.94 5.72 -6.81
C ARG A 225 0.59 7.02 -7.54
N ARG A 226 0.27 6.97 -8.82
CA ARG A 226 -0.21 8.15 -9.58
C ARG A 226 -1.52 8.71 -9.00
N ARG A 227 -2.31 7.86 -8.35
CA ARG A 227 -3.54 8.21 -7.63
C ARG A 227 -3.31 8.44 -6.13
N GLN A 228 -2.06 8.56 -5.70
CA GLN A 228 -1.68 8.76 -4.29
C GLN A 228 -2.11 7.60 -3.37
N ILE A 229 -2.23 6.40 -3.92
CA ILE A 229 -2.53 5.19 -3.17
C ILE A 229 -1.23 4.40 -2.99
N TYR A 230 -0.88 4.14 -1.74
CA TYR A 230 0.28 3.33 -1.38
C TYR A 230 -0.11 1.86 -1.26
N THR A 231 0.73 1.00 -1.82
CA THR A 231 0.73 -0.44 -1.57
C THR A 231 2.17 -0.93 -1.48
N PRO A 232 2.50 -1.80 -0.50
CA PRO A 232 3.86 -2.29 -0.35
C PRO A 232 4.23 -3.27 -1.47
N LEU A 233 5.51 -3.27 -1.87
CA LEU A 233 6.03 -4.26 -2.82
C LEU A 233 6.18 -5.66 -2.19
N SER A 234 6.08 -5.78 -0.87
CA SER A 234 6.06 -7.06 -0.16
C SER A 234 4.77 -7.85 -0.34
N LEU A 235 3.71 -7.24 -0.85
CA LEU A 235 2.51 -7.99 -1.22
C LEU A 235 2.85 -9.03 -2.29
N PRO A 236 2.34 -10.26 -2.17
CA PRO A 236 2.58 -11.32 -3.13
C PRO A 236 2.28 -10.89 -4.57
N VAL A 237 2.93 -11.52 -5.52
CA VAL A 237 2.51 -11.49 -6.92
C VAL A 237 1.36 -12.46 -7.10
N ILE A 238 0.47 -12.16 -8.05
CA ILE A 238 -0.52 -13.13 -8.51
C ILE A 238 0.09 -13.99 -9.62
N GLU A 239 -0.62 -15.01 -10.04
CA GLU A 239 -0.19 -16.00 -11.01
C GLU A 239 0.36 -15.38 -12.32
N THR A 240 1.29 -16.07 -12.92
CA THR A 240 1.75 -15.83 -14.30
C THR A 240 0.70 -16.34 -15.31
N GLU A 241 0.76 -15.91 -16.56
CA GLU A 241 -0.09 -16.45 -17.65
C GLU A 241 0.02 -17.98 -17.80
N ARG A 242 1.15 -18.56 -17.37
CA ARG A 242 1.38 -20.00 -17.42
C ARG A 242 0.71 -20.75 -16.27
N GLU A 243 0.55 -20.11 -15.12
CA GLU A 243 0.00 -20.72 -13.89
C GLU A 243 -1.49 -20.49 -13.76
N ALA A 244 -1.98 -19.42 -14.35
CA ALA A 244 -3.39 -19.06 -14.30
C ALA A 244 -4.24 -20.09 -15.04
N ASP A 245 -5.38 -20.43 -14.45
CA ASP A 245 -6.39 -21.31 -15.05
C ASP A 245 -7.60 -20.46 -15.49
N ARG A 246 -7.35 -19.61 -16.48
CA ARG A 246 -8.38 -18.69 -17.01
C ARG A 246 -9.64 -19.42 -17.39
N ARG A 247 -10.78 -18.95 -16.93
CA ARG A 247 -12.09 -19.51 -17.28
C ARG A 247 -12.35 -19.44 -18.77
N ALA A 248 -12.97 -20.49 -19.28
CA ALA A 248 -13.37 -20.54 -20.70
C ALA A 248 -14.50 -19.51 -20.97
N LYS A 249 -14.59 -19.04 -22.21
CA LYS A 249 -15.62 -18.08 -22.61
C LYS A 249 -17.03 -18.50 -22.24
N HIS A 250 -17.38 -19.79 -22.45
CA HIS A 250 -18.65 -20.37 -22.05
C HIS A 250 -18.94 -20.19 -20.53
N GLN A 251 -17.96 -20.47 -19.70
CA GLN A 251 -18.10 -20.34 -18.24
C GLN A 251 -18.35 -18.88 -17.84
N ILE A 252 -17.63 -17.92 -18.46
CA ILE A 252 -17.79 -16.48 -18.16
C ILE A 252 -19.16 -15.98 -18.65
N CYS A 253 -19.64 -16.40 -19.83
CA CYS A 253 -20.97 -16.06 -20.32
C CYS A 253 -22.07 -16.61 -19.41
N GLY A 254 -21.96 -17.87 -19.03
CA GLY A 254 -22.90 -18.50 -18.10
C GLY A 254 -22.89 -17.84 -16.72
N ARG A 255 -21.69 -17.52 -16.19
CA ARG A 255 -21.55 -16.79 -14.92
C ARG A 255 -22.20 -15.40 -15.00
N ALA A 256 -21.99 -14.66 -16.09
CA ALA A 256 -22.64 -13.36 -16.31
C ALA A 256 -24.17 -13.47 -16.28
N ALA A 257 -24.74 -14.48 -16.93
CA ALA A 257 -26.17 -14.74 -16.90
C ALA A 257 -26.71 -15.08 -15.51
N ALA A 258 -25.94 -15.86 -14.74
CA ALA A 258 -26.27 -16.20 -13.36
C ALA A 258 -26.23 -14.95 -12.46
N LEU A 259 -25.16 -14.16 -12.55
CA LEU A 259 -25.01 -12.92 -11.79
C LEU A 259 -26.11 -11.90 -12.10
N LEU A 260 -26.46 -11.73 -13.38
CA LEU A 260 -27.59 -10.88 -13.78
C LEU A 260 -28.90 -11.34 -13.15
N THR A 261 -29.17 -12.65 -13.19
CA THR A 261 -30.40 -13.23 -12.64
C THR A 261 -30.51 -12.97 -11.14
N VAL A 262 -29.43 -13.24 -10.38
CA VAL A 262 -29.39 -13.08 -8.92
C VAL A 262 -29.47 -11.61 -8.50
N SER A 263 -28.77 -10.75 -9.22
CA SER A 263 -28.79 -9.30 -8.94
C SER A 263 -30.15 -8.68 -9.22
N LEU A 264 -30.79 -9.03 -10.33
CA LEU A 264 -32.16 -8.59 -10.63
C LEU A 264 -33.17 -9.10 -9.60
N TYR A 265 -33.03 -10.35 -9.16
CA TYR A 265 -33.87 -10.89 -8.09
C TYR A 265 -33.75 -10.04 -6.81
N SER A 266 -32.51 -9.70 -6.41
CA SER A 266 -32.28 -8.83 -5.25
C SER A 266 -32.85 -7.43 -5.43
N GLU A 267 -32.74 -6.84 -6.62
CA GLU A 267 -33.29 -5.53 -6.95
C GLU A 267 -34.82 -5.53 -6.84
N CYS A 268 -35.49 -6.57 -7.33
CA CYS A 268 -36.94 -6.73 -7.17
C CYS A 268 -37.36 -6.75 -5.70
N LEU A 269 -36.60 -7.43 -4.85
CA LEU A 269 -36.91 -7.49 -3.41
C LEU A 269 -36.65 -6.15 -2.71
N LEU A 270 -35.51 -5.49 -3.02
CA LEU A 270 -35.06 -4.28 -2.33
C LEU A 270 -35.75 -3.01 -2.82
N GLY A 271 -35.89 -2.87 -4.14
CA GLY A 271 -36.39 -1.64 -4.78
C GLY A 271 -37.88 -1.65 -5.02
N GLU A 272 -38.39 -2.74 -5.56
CA GLU A 272 -39.82 -2.86 -5.93
C GLU A 272 -40.69 -3.44 -4.81
N GLY A 273 -40.09 -3.93 -3.73
CA GLY A 273 -40.82 -4.54 -2.61
C GLY A 273 -41.60 -5.78 -2.99
N MET A 274 -41.15 -6.50 -4.04
CA MET A 274 -41.77 -7.75 -4.48
C MET A 274 -41.58 -8.86 -3.44
N THR A 275 -42.53 -9.78 -3.35
CA THR A 275 -42.32 -11.03 -2.61
C THR A 275 -41.30 -11.90 -3.34
N PRO A 276 -40.62 -12.84 -2.64
CA PRO A 276 -39.72 -13.79 -3.29
C PRO A 276 -40.32 -14.57 -4.46
N SER A 277 -41.63 -14.91 -4.35
CA SER A 277 -42.36 -15.58 -5.43
C SER A 277 -42.54 -14.71 -6.67
N GLU A 278 -42.86 -13.44 -6.47
CA GLU A 278 -42.99 -12.44 -7.57
C GLU A 278 -41.65 -12.13 -8.23
N ALA A 279 -40.61 -11.90 -7.44
CA ALA A 279 -39.26 -11.67 -7.91
C ALA A 279 -38.74 -12.91 -8.71
N GLY A 280 -38.94 -14.09 -8.19
CA GLY A 280 -38.60 -15.34 -8.87
C GLY A 280 -39.34 -15.53 -10.20
N ALA A 281 -40.64 -15.14 -10.26
CA ALA A 281 -41.41 -15.17 -11.49
C ALA A 281 -40.86 -14.16 -12.51
N PHE A 282 -40.45 -12.95 -12.06
CA PHE A 282 -39.89 -11.91 -12.89
C PHE A 282 -38.56 -12.31 -13.56
N VAL A 283 -37.64 -12.94 -12.81
CA VAL A 283 -36.32 -13.31 -13.36
C VAL A 283 -36.32 -14.62 -14.13
N ARG A 284 -37.42 -15.41 -14.12
CA ARG A 284 -37.52 -16.76 -14.73
C ARG A 284 -37.27 -16.76 -16.23
N ASP A 285 -37.77 -15.75 -16.95
CA ASP A 285 -37.59 -15.66 -18.40
C ASP A 285 -36.10 -15.50 -18.74
N ILE A 286 -35.41 -14.60 -18.07
CA ILE A 286 -33.99 -14.34 -18.29
C ILE A 286 -33.14 -15.53 -17.86
N ALA A 287 -33.47 -16.18 -16.74
CA ALA A 287 -32.77 -17.37 -16.27
C ALA A 287 -32.89 -18.52 -17.26
N GLY A 288 -34.09 -18.75 -17.80
CA GLY A 288 -34.35 -19.81 -18.81
C GLY A 288 -33.67 -19.50 -20.15
N ARG A 289 -33.74 -18.25 -20.63
CA ARG A 289 -33.14 -17.81 -21.90
C ARG A 289 -31.63 -18.07 -21.96
N PHE A 290 -30.95 -17.82 -20.85
CA PHE A 290 -29.49 -17.97 -20.76
C PHE A 290 -29.05 -19.22 -20.01
N ARG A 291 -29.97 -20.13 -19.66
CA ARG A 291 -29.68 -21.36 -18.90
C ARG A 291 -28.91 -21.08 -17.60
N ALA A 292 -29.23 -19.97 -16.95
CA ALA A 292 -28.47 -19.46 -15.79
C ALA A 292 -28.42 -20.45 -14.62
N GLU A 293 -29.42 -21.32 -14.48
CA GLU A 293 -29.49 -22.34 -13.42
C GLU A 293 -28.32 -23.35 -13.44
N GLU A 294 -27.70 -23.55 -14.60
CA GLU A 294 -26.51 -24.40 -14.77
C GLU A 294 -25.27 -23.79 -14.14
N PHE A 295 -25.27 -22.47 -13.99
CA PHE A 295 -24.14 -21.65 -13.53
C PHE A 295 -24.35 -21.06 -12.14
N PHE A 296 -25.49 -21.24 -11.51
CA PHE A 296 -25.68 -20.78 -10.13
C PHE A 296 -24.74 -21.51 -9.17
N SER A 297 -24.09 -20.76 -8.32
CA SER A 297 -23.34 -21.29 -7.20
C SER A 297 -24.26 -21.94 -6.15
N PRO A 298 -23.74 -22.75 -5.24
CA PRO A 298 -24.50 -23.27 -4.12
C PRO A 298 -25.21 -22.19 -3.29
N SER A 299 -24.51 -21.09 -2.98
CA SER A 299 -25.06 -19.96 -2.21
C SER A 299 -26.17 -19.24 -2.95
N GLU A 300 -26.03 -19.03 -4.25
CA GLU A 300 -27.05 -18.42 -5.11
C GLU A 300 -28.30 -19.30 -5.23
N LYS A 301 -28.12 -20.61 -5.39
CA LYS A 301 -29.23 -21.56 -5.38
C LYS A 301 -30.00 -21.55 -4.06
N ALA A 302 -29.28 -21.46 -2.94
CA ALA A 302 -29.89 -21.34 -1.63
C ALA A 302 -30.69 -20.04 -1.50
N TYR A 303 -30.09 -18.91 -1.91
CA TYR A 303 -30.71 -17.59 -1.87
C TYR A 303 -32.00 -17.52 -2.71
N LEU A 304 -31.95 -17.97 -3.96
CA LEU A 304 -33.13 -17.98 -4.85
C LEU A 304 -34.27 -18.88 -4.39
N ARG A 305 -33.99 -19.88 -3.54
CA ARG A 305 -34.98 -20.79 -2.94
C ARG A 305 -35.51 -20.32 -1.59
N ASP A 306 -34.84 -19.32 -0.98
CA ASP A 306 -35.26 -18.79 0.32
C ASP A 306 -36.56 -18.01 0.16
N GLY A 307 -37.59 -18.48 0.86
CA GLY A 307 -38.93 -17.84 0.87
C GLY A 307 -38.99 -16.53 1.65
N CYS A 308 -37.94 -16.18 2.41
CA CYS A 308 -37.86 -14.98 3.24
C CYS A 308 -36.42 -14.56 3.49
N PRO A 309 -35.64 -14.24 2.43
CA PRO A 309 -34.25 -13.83 2.60
C PRO A 309 -34.17 -12.54 3.40
N ASP A 310 -33.23 -12.48 4.35
CA ASP A 310 -33.03 -11.28 5.17
C ASP A 310 -32.45 -10.12 4.35
N TYR A 311 -32.67 -8.89 4.85
CA TYR A 311 -32.28 -7.66 4.17
C TYR A 311 -30.76 -7.59 3.89
N ARG A 312 -29.92 -8.09 4.78
CA ARG A 312 -28.47 -8.12 4.61
C ARG A 312 -28.07 -9.03 3.46
N THR A 313 -28.65 -10.20 3.38
CA THR A 313 -28.45 -11.14 2.29
C THR A 313 -28.87 -10.54 0.95
N GLN A 314 -30.05 -9.88 0.91
CA GLN A 314 -30.50 -9.17 -0.30
C GLN A 314 -29.50 -8.12 -0.76
N ILE A 315 -28.99 -7.29 0.14
CA ILE A 315 -27.93 -6.30 -0.18
C ILE A 315 -26.66 -7.01 -0.68
N GLN A 316 -26.23 -8.08 -0.04
CA GLN A 316 -25.03 -8.82 -0.45
C GLN A 316 -25.15 -9.33 -1.89
N PHE A 317 -26.30 -9.87 -2.27
CA PHE A 317 -26.51 -10.35 -3.63
C PHE A 317 -26.76 -9.21 -4.64
N SER A 318 -27.21 -8.03 -4.23
CA SER A 318 -27.31 -6.87 -5.12
C SER A 318 -25.93 -6.37 -5.58
N TRP A 319 -24.89 -6.53 -4.74
CA TRP A 319 -23.51 -6.19 -5.10
C TRP A 319 -22.94 -7.06 -6.23
N GLN A 320 -23.60 -8.16 -6.60
CA GLN A 320 -23.17 -9.02 -7.72
C GLN A 320 -23.20 -8.31 -9.08
N TYR A 321 -23.87 -7.15 -9.21
CA TYR A 321 -23.75 -6.31 -10.39
C TYR A 321 -22.30 -5.87 -10.68
N GLU A 322 -21.49 -5.65 -9.65
CA GLU A 322 -20.07 -5.33 -9.82
C GLU A 322 -19.28 -6.49 -10.43
N ASN A 323 -19.64 -7.71 -10.07
CA ASN A 323 -19.09 -8.92 -10.66
C ASN A 323 -19.60 -9.13 -12.09
N LEU A 324 -20.89 -8.86 -12.33
CA LEU A 324 -21.46 -8.88 -13.67
C LEU A 324 -20.71 -7.91 -14.60
N TYR A 325 -20.49 -6.69 -14.17
CA TYR A 325 -19.71 -5.69 -14.91
C TYR A 325 -18.31 -6.19 -15.27
N VAL A 326 -17.66 -6.90 -14.36
CA VAL A 326 -16.35 -7.53 -14.62
C VAL A 326 -16.47 -8.62 -15.71
N MET A 327 -17.49 -9.50 -15.65
CA MET A 327 -17.69 -10.53 -16.67
C MET A 327 -17.95 -9.93 -18.05
N GLU A 328 -18.79 -8.91 -18.11
CA GLU A 328 -19.10 -8.19 -19.35
C GLU A 328 -17.88 -7.48 -19.93
N TRP A 329 -17.06 -6.86 -19.05
CA TRP A 329 -15.78 -6.30 -19.47
C TRP A 329 -14.83 -7.40 -19.98
N ALA A 330 -14.73 -8.51 -19.30
CA ALA A 330 -13.90 -9.65 -19.73
C ALA A 330 -14.34 -10.21 -21.08
N LEU A 331 -15.62 -10.15 -21.39
CA LEU A 331 -16.22 -10.57 -22.68
C LEU A 331 -16.18 -9.48 -23.76
N GLY A 332 -15.59 -8.31 -23.47
CA GLY A 332 -15.45 -7.24 -24.44
C GLY A 332 -16.69 -6.37 -24.66
N LEU A 333 -17.75 -6.53 -23.84
CA LEU A 333 -18.97 -5.71 -23.93
C LEU A 333 -18.75 -4.28 -23.42
N PHE A 334 -17.79 -4.08 -22.52
CA PHE A 334 -17.30 -2.77 -22.14
C PHE A 334 -15.86 -2.58 -22.60
N GLU A 335 -15.55 -1.40 -23.12
CA GLU A 335 -14.19 -1.07 -23.59
C GLU A 335 -13.19 -1.03 -22.42
N ARG A 336 -13.62 -0.48 -21.27
CA ARG A 336 -12.79 -0.30 -20.07
C ARG A 336 -13.50 -0.84 -18.85
N LEU A 337 -12.72 -1.28 -17.89
CA LEU A 337 -13.15 -1.49 -16.52
C LEU A 337 -12.86 -0.17 -15.78
N ASP A 338 -13.91 0.61 -15.53
CA ASP A 338 -13.78 1.93 -14.93
C ASP A 338 -13.22 1.86 -13.50
N TRP A 339 -12.65 2.98 -13.07
CA TRP A 339 -12.17 3.10 -11.70
C TRP A 339 -13.35 2.97 -10.71
N PRO A 340 -13.21 2.23 -9.59
CA PRO A 340 -14.32 1.98 -8.67
C PRO A 340 -14.59 3.18 -7.75
N GLU A 341 -14.85 4.34 -8.32
CA GLU A 341 -15.25 5.55 -7.61
C GLU A 341 -16.73 5.50 -7.23
N ASN A 342 -17.53 4.84 -8.07
CA ASN A 342 -18.95 4.62 -7.91
C ASN A 342 -19.29 3.16 -8.24
N ILE A 343 -20.51 2.75 -7.93
CA ILE A 343 -21.08 1.50 -8.45
C ILE A 343 -21.16 1.54 -9.97
N CYS A 344 -21.13 0.36 -10.60
CA CYS A 344 -21.36 0.24 -12.05
C CYS A 344 -22.77 0.74 -12.43
N SER A 345 -22.96 1.05 -13.72
CA SER A 345 -24.30 1.33 -14.23
C SER A 345 -25.11 0.03 -14.33
N VAL A 346 -25.94 -0.24 -13.34
CA VAL A 346 -26.80 -1.43 -13.26
C VAL A 346 -27.68 -1.57 -14.51
N GLU A 347 -28.29 -0.45 -14.93
CA GLU A 347 -29.14 -0.41 -16.12
C GLU A 347 -28.35 -0.80 -17.40
N GLU A 348 -27.14 -0.26 -17.57
CA GLU A 348 -26.31 -0.55 -18.73
C GLU A 348 -25.83 -2.02 -18.74
N CYS A 349 -25.39 -2.54 -17.59
CA CYS A 349 -25.00 -3.95 -17.46
C CYS A 349 -26.19 -4.87 -17.80
N ALA A 350 -27.35 -4.64 -17.22
CA ALA A 350 -28.53 -5.45 -17.51
C ALA A 350 -28.93 -5.37 -18.99
N ALA A 351 -28.84 -4.18 -19.63
CA ALA A 351 -29.21 -3.98 -21.02
C ALA A 351 -28.31 -4.79 -21.98
N LYS A 352 -26.99 -4.82 -21.77
CA LYS A 352 -26.03 -5.48 -22.65
C LYS A 352 -26.29 -6.97 -22.84
N ILE A 353 -26.61 -7.71 -21.78
CA ILE A 353 -26.93 -9.15 -21.89
C ILE A 353 -28.33 -9.34 -22.48
N ARG A 354 -29.28 -8.48 -22.14
CA ARG A 354 -30.67 -8.59 -22.62
C ARG A 354 -30.83 -8.40 -24.12
N GLU A 355 -29.82 -7.87 -24.82
CA GLU A 355 -29.78 -7.76 -26.29
C GLU A 355 -29.73 -9.14 -26.99
N PHE A 356 -29.25 -10.19 -26.28
CA PHE A 356 -29.11 -11.52 -26.86
C PHE A 356 -30.35 -12.39 -26.58
N CYS A 357 -30.69 -13.26 -27.55
CA CYS A 357 -31.86 -14.12 -27.44
C CYS A 357 -31.57 -15.47 -26.75
N SER A 358 -30.30 -15.87 -26.64
CA SER A 358 -29.88 -17.12 -25.98
C SER A 358 -28.45 -17.07 -25.52
N LEU A 359 -28.03 -18.04 -24.68
CA LEU A 359 -26.64 -18.20 -24.26
C LEU A 359 -25.71 -18.43 -25.44
N GLU A 360 -26.14 -19.26 -26.42
CA GLU A 360 -25.36 -19.59 -27.63
C GLU A 360 -25.14 -18.36 -28.53
N GLU A 361 -26.13 -17.49 -28.63
CA GLU A 361 -25.99 -16.22 -29.35
C GLU A 361 -25.04 -15.30 -28.60
N PHE A 362 -25.20 -15.17 -27.29
CA PHE A 362 -24.32 -14.39 -26.44
C PHE A 362 -22.87 -14.83 -26.60
N GLU A 363 -22.57 -16.14 -26.47
CA GLU A 363 -21.22 -16.66 -26.65
C GLU A 363 -20.63 -16.41 -28.05
N ARG A 364 -21.42 -16.50 -29.10
CA ARG A 364 -20.95 -16.24 -30.45
C ARG A 364 -20.64 -14.79 -30.72
N SER A 365 -21.35 -13.88 -30.04
CA SER A 365 -21.29 -12.44 -30.29
C SER A 365 -20.18 -11.74 -29.52
N VAL A 366 -19.61 -12.35 -28.48
CA VAL A 366 -18.60 -11.75 -27.61
C VAL A 366 -17.20 -12.32 -27.84
N SER A 367 -16.19 -11.55 -27.44
CA SER A 367 -14.78 -11.93 -27.54
C SER A 367 -14.11 -11.82 -26.20
N LEU A 368 -13.60 -12.95 -25.68
CA LEU A 368 -12.87 -12.96 -24.41
C LEU A 368 -11.55 -12.19 -24.54
N ARG A 369 -11.30 -11.29 -23.58
CA ARG A 369 -10.06 -10.54 -23.50
C ARG A 369 -8.86 -11.47 -23.32
N PRO A 370 -7.67 -11.03 -23.77
CA PRO A 370 -6.42 -11.74 -23.52
C PRO A 370 -6.23 -11.97 -22.03
N GLU A 371 -5.69 -13.12 -21.67
CA GLU A 371 -5.41 -13.51 -20.27
C GLU A 371 -4.57 -12.48 -19.54
N ARG A 372 -3.57 -11.92 -20.22
CA ARG A 372 -2.73 -10.86 -19.67
C ARG A 372 -3.53 -9.64 -19.21
N GLU A 373 -4.58 -9.25 -19.93
CA GLU A 373 -5.42 -8.10 -19.53
C GLU A 373 -6.24 -8.42 -18.28
N LEU A 374 -6.75 -9.65 -18.19
CA LEU A 374 -7.47 -10.11 -16.98
C LEU A 374 -6.55 -10.13 -15.75
N LEU A 375 -5.34 -10.67 -15.91
CA LEU A 375 -4.34 -10.72 -14.84
C LEU A 375 -3.85 -9.31 -14.45
N ASP A 376 -3.64 -8.41 -15.42
CA ASP A 376 -3.26 -7.02 -15.15
C ASP A 376 -4.34 -6.30 -14.30
N ALA A 377 -5.61 -6.51 -14.63
CA ALA A 377 -6.72 -5.97 -13.86
C ALA A 377 -6.83 -6.64 -12.48
N ALA A 378 -6.69 -7.96 -12.41
CA ALA A 378 -6.73 -8.71 -11.16
C ALA A 378 -5.65 -8.24 -10.17
N ASP A 379 -4.39 -8.06 -10.60
CA ASP A 379 -3.32 -7.55 -9.73
C ASP A 379 -3.58 -6.11 -9.27
N LEU A 380 -4.12 -5.26 -10.15
CA LEU A 380 -4.47 -3.89 -9.79
C LEU A 380 -5.56 -3.86 -8.69
N TYR A 381 -6.65 -4.62 -8.87
CA TYR A 381 -7.75 -4.67 -7.91
C TYR A 381 -7.38 -5.41 -6.63
N TYR A 382 -6.49 -6.40 -6.68
CA TYR A 382 -5.91 -7.03 -5.49
C TYR A 382 -5.23 -5.99 -4.58
N ARG A 383 -4.35 -5.18 -5.16
CA ARG A 383 -3.62 -4.15 -4.42
C ARG A 383 -4.51 -3.01 -3.98
N LEU A 384 -5.48 -2.63 -4.79
CA LEU A 384 -6.45 -1.59 -4.44
C LEU A 384 -7.33 -2.03 -3.25
N HIS A 385 -7.83 -3.26 -3.27
CA HIS A 385 -8.60 -3.83 -2.17
C HIS A 385 -7.75 -3.92 -0.90
N TRP A 386 -6.47 -4.34 -1.02
CA TRP A 386 -5.54 -4.30 0.11
C TRP A 386 -5.46 -2.90 0.72
N ALA A 387 -5.27 -1.87 -0.08
CA ALA A 387 -5.16 -0.49 0.41
C ALA A 387 -6.43 -0.02 1.15
N CYS A 388 -7.62 -0.45 0.73
CA CYS A 388 -8.88 -0.19 1.42
C CYS A 388 -8.95 -0.94 2.75
N ARG A 389 -8.60 -2.23 2.76
CA ARG A 389 -8.61 -3.08 3.96
C ARG A 389 -7.62 -2.59 5.00
N ASP A 390 -6.41 -2.25 4.59
CA ASP A 390 -5.38 -1.71 5.46
C ASP A 390 -5.79 -0.37 6.08
N ALA A 391 -6.40 0.52 5.28
CA ALA A 391 -6.93 1.78 5.78
C ALA A 391 -8.01 1.54 6.84
N ALA A 392 -8.97 0.65 6.57
CA ALA A 392 -10.04 0.32 7.51
C ALA A 392 -9.51 -0.33 8.79
N ALA A 393 -8.58 -1.29 8.69
CA ALA A 393 -8.00 -1.99 9.84
C ALA A 393 -7.21 -1.07 10.77
N ASN A 394 -6.58 -0.02 10.23
CA ASN A 394 -5.78 0.93 10.99
C ASN A 394 -6.54 2.22 11.35
N GLY A 395 -7.83 2.34 11.02
CA GLY A 395 -8.62 3.54 11.28
C GLY A 395 -8.17 4.77 10.49
N TYR A 396 -7.55 4.58 9.32
CA TYR A 396 -7.12 5.65 8.44
C TYR A 396 -8.21 6.01 7.42
N PRO A 397 -8.17 7.23 6.85
CA PRO A 397 -9.04 7.58 5.73
C PRO A 397 -8.86 6.59 4.57
N LEU A 398 -9.98 6.19 3.98
CA LEU A 398 -9.98 5.37 2.77
C LEU A 398 -9.25 6.10 1.62
N PRO A 399 -8.71 5.36 0.63
CA PRO A 399 -8.20 5.96 -0.59
C PRO A 399 -9.26 6.86 -1.24
N GLU A 400 -8.86 8.06 -1.65
CA GLU A 400 -9.78 8.98 -2.31
C GLU A 400 -10.32 8.38 -3.62
N LYS A 401 -11.60 8.64 -3.90
CA LYS A 401 -12.27 8.18 -5.12
C LYS A 401 -12.23 6.67 -5.30
N VAL A 402 -12.40 5.93 -4.23
CA VAL A 402 -12.53 4.48 -4.22
C VAL A 402 -13.69 4.08 -3.34
N LEU A 403 -14.62 3.32 -3.90
CA LEU A 403 -15.68 2.63 -3.16
C LEU A 403 -15.16 1.23 -2.81
N PRO A 404 -14.87 0.93 -1.52
CA PRO A 404 -14.22 -0.32 -1.11
C PRO A 404 -14.98 -1.57 -1.51
N GLU A 405 -16.31 -1.52 -1.41
CA GLU A 405 -17.22 -2.62 -1.73
C GLU A 405 -17.12 -2.97 -3.23
N ALA A 406 -17.16 -1.95 -4.11
CA ALA A 406 -17.00 -2.16 -5.55
C ALA A 406 -15.60 -2.69 -5.88
N ALA A 407 -14.56 -2.20 -5.21
CA ALA A 407 -13.20 -2.71 -5.39
C ALA A 407 -13.07 -4.18 -4.97
N ALA A 408 -13.73 -4.59 -3.88
CA ALA A 408 -13.74 -5.96 -3.38
C ALA A 408 -14.47 -6.91 -4.33
N GLU A 409 -15.68 -6.55 -4.75
CA GLU A 409 -16.47 -7.40 -5.64
C GLU A 409 -15.81 -7.51 -7.03
N ARG A 410 -15.33 -6.41 -7.60
CA ARG A 410 -14.58 -6.47 -8.88
C ARG A 410 -13.31 -7.32 -8.77
N ARG A 411 -12.62 -7.28 -7.62
CA ARG A 411 -11.52 -8.22 -7.37
C ARG A 411 -11.99 -9.67 -7.42
N ARG A 412 -13.11 -10.00 -6.76
CA ARG A 412 -13.70 -11.35 -6.78
C ARG A 412 -13.92 -11.83 -8.22
N GLY A 413 -14.65 -11.05 -9.01
CA GLY A 413 -14.93 -11.37 -10.40
C GLY A 413 -13.67 -11.57 -11.24
N LEU A 414 -12.68 -10.68 -11.09
CA LEU A 414 -11.40 -10.76 -11.81
C LEU A 414 -10.60 -12.00 -11.43
N PHE A 415 -10.51 -12.32 -10.12
CA PHE A 415 -9.78 -13.49 -9.64
C PHE A 415 -10.41 -14.78 -10.16
N TRP A 416 -11.75 -14.88 -10.11
CA TRP A 416 -12.46 -16.03 -10.65
C TRP A 416 -12.26 -16.14 -12.18
N ALA A 417 -12.44 -15.07 -12.94
CA ALA A 417 -12.33 -15.08 -14.40
C ALA A 417 -10.90 -15.37 -14.89
N ALA A 418 -9.89 -14.81 -14.22
CA ALA A 418 -8.49 -15.06 -14.52
C ALA A 418 -7.97 -16.41 -14.01
N GLY A 419 -8.72 -17.09 -13.13
CA GLY A 419 -8.29 -18.33 -12.50
C GLY A 419 -7.14 -18.14 -11.51
N CYS A 420 -7.13 -16.99 -10.82
CA CYS A 420 -6.17 -16.71 -9.76
C CYS A 420 -6.53 -17.46 -8.47
N ARG A 421 -5.54 -17.93 -7.75
CA ARG A 421 -5.70 -18.54 -6.43
C ARG A 421 -5.83 -17.45 -5.38
N THR A 422 -6.60 -17.73 -4.35
CA THR A 422 -6.95 -16.74 -3.35
C THR A 422 -5.96 -16.63 -2.21
N ALA A 423 -5.16 -17.68 -1.96
CA ALA A 423 -4.13 -17.67 -0.92
C ALA A 423 -2.81 -18.27 -1.42
N PRO A 424 -1.65 -17.65 -1.10
CA PRO A 424 -0.34 -18.25 -1.36
C PRO A 424 -0.18 -19.50 -0.47
N GLY A 425 0.00 -20.70 -1.07
CA GLY A 425 0.30 -21.93 -0.36
C GLY A 425 -0.80 -22.98 -0.34
N GLU A 426 -1.98 -22.71 -0.87
CA GLU A 426 -2.99 -23.76 -1.07
C GLU A 426 -2.65 -24.60 -2.30
N THR A 427 -2.43 -25.88 -2.08
CA THR A 427 -2.20 -26.86 -3.15
C THR A 427 -3.45 -27.04 -4.00
N PRO A 428 -3.34 -27.12 -5.34
CA PRO A 428 -4.47 -27.43 -6.20
C PRO A 428 -4.83 -28.92 -6.04
N GLY A 429 -5.84 -29.22 -5.25
CA GLY A 429 -6.18 -30.61 -5.01
C GLY A 429 -7.57 -30.87 -4.40
N GLY A 430 -8.28 -29.83 -4.01
CA GLY A 430 -9.68 -29.96 -3.65
C GLY A 430 -10.53 -29.96 -4.92
N THR A 431 -11.35 -30.98 -5.14
CA THR A 431 -12.48 -30.92 -6.06
C THR A 431 -13.38 -29.79 -5.57
N LEU A 432 -13.29 -28.61 -6.25
CA LEU A 432 -14.18 -27.49 -5.95
C LEU A 432 -15.61 -27.94 -6.28
N GLU A 433 -16.51 -27.92 -5.30
CA GLU A 433 -17.92 -28.10 -5.59
C GLU A 433 -18.40 -26.90 -6.44
N GLY A 434 -18.92 -27.17 -7.60
CA GLY A 434 -19.31 -26.16 -8.56
C GLY A 434 -18.10 -25.57 -9.32
N ASP A 435 -18.24 -24.32 -9.78
CA ASP A 435 -17.23 -23.59 -10.55
C ASP A 435 -16.21 -22.82 -9.70
N GLY A 436 -16.23 -23.03 -8.36
CA GLY A 436 -15.36 -22.34 -7.41
C GLY A 436 -15.74 -20.89 -7.09
N TRP A 437 -16.93 -20.44 -7.49
CA TRP A 437 -17.37 -19.07 -7.25
C TRP A 437 -17.48 -18.72 -5.76
N ASP A 438 -18.13 -19.57 -4.98
CA ASP A 438 -18.32 -19.34 -3.55
C ASP A 438 -17.02 -19.47 -2.74
N GLN A 439 -15.98 -20.13 -3.29
CA GLN A 439 -14.66 -20.27 -2.68
C GLN A 439 -13.69 -19.15 -3.09
N THR A 440 -14.09 -18.24 -3.98
CA THR A 440 -13.24 -17.10 -4.33
C THR A 440 -13.07 -16.19 -3.11
N ASP A 441 -11.98 -16.38 -2.40
CA ASP A 441 -11.70 -15.70 -1.13
C ASP A 441 -11.24 -14.25 -1.37
N LEU A 442 -11.71 -13.35 -0.53
CA LEU A 442 -11.33 -11.94 -0.48
C LEU A 442 -10.42 -11.62 0.72
N THR A 443 -9.91 -12.61 1.45
CA THR A 443 -8.93 -12.41 2.51
C THR A 443 -7.62 -11.87 1.94
N ILE A 444 -7.02 -10.93 2.67
CA ILE A 444 -5.76 -10.27 2.32
C ILE A 444 -4.91 -10.15 3.57
#